data_0386bf0e369ddd4bb819b4746d889929
#
_entry.id   0386bf0e369ddd4bb819b4746d889929
#
_cell.length_a   1.000
_cell.length_b   1.000
_cell.length_c   1.000
_cell.angle_alpha   90.00
_cell.angle_beta   90.00
_cell.angle_gamma   90.00
#
_symmetry.space_group_name_H-M   'P 1'
#
loop_
_entity.id
_entity.type
_entity.pdbx_description
1 polymer ?
#
loop_
_entity_poly.entity_id
_entity_poly.type
_entity_poly.pdbx_seq_one_letter_code
_entity_poly.pdbx_strand_id
1 'polypeptide(L)'
;MPSLAPHLLAGALPAALALLGWTVDRTHRRVGRRYRPVTAAYRRPLAVVSPVYHEDPLLFRRALESWLADDVSEVVCVIHEDDPACLAVARRYPVRVLTTDRADKREAVRQGWQAASAELVALVDSDVVWAPGVADAVRAPFADRRVGGVATAQHALDPDSIWEFAGERFKGQSRLPAFTVAGRAMMCLIGRTAVYRRTVLAEVADAFVNESFLGRRCVVGDDTRLTELTLRAGYRTVFQRTATVWSRYPDTAREFLGQRLRNARNFWRVRLTALVTGWVWRHPYLALGTLADVIRRGGFWLCEIYLVVLALKGQALVPAAVAAWYVLHQAHLARQFVRRRALPRWHIPAQVTIDFLLKNLDLVGLLTMRRQTWLTRRTPQGPNGAMSDRTARISP
;
A
#
# COMPACT_ATOMS: atom_id res chain seq x y z
N MET A 1 -7.46 24.54 46.42
CA MET A 1 -6.94 24.33 45.04
C MET A 1 -7.30 22.91 44.62
N PRO A 2 -8.05 22.69 43.52
CA PRO A 2 -8.26 21.33 43.03
C PRO A 2 -6.90 20.71 42.71
N SER A 3 -6.67 19.48 43.17
CA SER A 3 -5.38 18.81 43.03
C SER A 3 -5.06 18.61 41.52
N LEU A 4 -3.87 19.01 41.08
CA LEU A 4 -3.36 18.84 39.72
C LEU A 4 -3.18 17.35 39.34
N ALA A 5 -3.12 16.47 40.35
CA ALA A 5 -2.86 15.04 40.16
C ALA A 5 -3.84 14.33 39.20
N PRO A 6 -5.18 14.53 39.28
CA PRO A 6 -6.10 13.90 38.33
C PRO A 6 -5.89 14.34 36.89
N HIS A 7 -5.53 15.60 36.66
CA HIS A 7 -5.28 16.14 35.31
C HIS A 7 -3.97 15.63 34.71
N LEU A 8 -2.93 15.45 35.53
CA LEU A 8 -1.65 14.88 35.11
C LEU A 8 -1.83 13.39 34.68
N LEU A 9 -2.56 12.61 35.50
CA LEU A 9 -2.87 11.23 35.17
C LEU A 9 -3.76 11.14 33.91
N ALA A 10 -4.71 12.05 33.75
CA ALA A 10 -5.59 12.12 32.58
C ALA A 10 -4.82 12.40 31.27
N GLY A 11 -3.73 13.17 31.33
CA GLY A 11 -2.87 13.46 30.19
C GLY A 11 -1.85 12.36 29.85
N ALA A 12 -1.63 11.39 30.73
CA ALA A 12 -0.54 10.41 30.60
C ALA A 12 -0.67 9.50 29.37
N LEU A 13 -1.87 8.95 29.09
CA LEU A 13 -2.10 8.10 27.93
C LEU A 13 -1.90 8.83 26.58
N PRO A 14 -2.54 9.99 26.33
CA PRO A 14 -2.29 10.77 25.13
C PRO A 14 -0.81 11.14 24.96
N ALA A 15 -0.13 11.55 26.03
CA ALA A 15 1.28 11.90 26.01
C ALA A 15 2.17 10.70 25.67
N ALA A 16 1.92 9.53 26.24
CA ALA A 16 2.65 8.29 25.94
C ALA A 16 2.51 7.89 24.47
N LEU A 17 1.30 7.95 23.91
CA LEU A 17 1.04 7.66 22.48
C LEU A 17 1.70 8.68 21.55
N ALA A 18 1.68 9.96 21.93
CA ALA A 18 2.36 11.01 21.19
C ALA A 18 3.89 10.82 21.21
N LEU A 19 4.47 10.50 22.37
CA LEU A 19 5.89 10.21 22.53
C LEU A 19 6.31 8.97 21.73
N LEU A 20 5.53 7.89 21.80
CA LEU A 20 5.76 6.70 20.98
C LEU A 20 5.76 7.06 19.48
N GLY A 21 4.75 7.81 19.02
CA GLY A 21 4.65 8.29 17.65
C GLY A 21 5.86 9.10 17.22
N TRP A 22 6.24 10.08 18.02
CA TRP A 22 7.40 10.93 17.76
C TRP A 22 8.70 10.13 17.73
N THR A 23 8.91 9.23 18.70
CA THR A 23 10.10 8.38 18.78
C THR A 23 10.24 7.48 17.56
N VAL A 24 9.15 6.80 17.15
CA VAL A 24 9.11 5.94 15.98
C VAL A 24 9.43 6.75 14.71
N ASP A 25 8.78 7.89 14.52
CA ASP A 25 9.00 8.72 13.32
C ASP A 25 10.41 9.34 13.30
N ARG A 26 10.94 9.75 14.45
CA ARG A 26 12.33 10.23 14.57
C ARG A 26 13.34 9.14 14.26
N THR A 27 13.11 7.92 14.77
CA THR A 27 13.95 6.75 14.49
C THR A 27 13.96 6.42 13.00
N HIS A 28 12.78 6.34 12.36
CA HIS A 28 12.69 6.09 10.92
C HIS A 28 13.40 7.18 10.11
N ARG A 29 13.22 8.46 10.46
CA ARG A 29 13.93 9.55 9.79
C ARG A 29 15.45 9.45 9.98
N ARG A 30 15.93 9.17 11.20
CA ARG A 30 17.37 9.05 11.49
C ARG A 30 18.02 7.89 10.75
N VAL A 31 17.39 6.72 10.79
CA VAL A 31 17.85 5.53 10.07
C VAL A 31 17.77 5.76 8.57
N GLY A 32 16.66 6.30 8.07
CA GLY A 32 16.43 6.56 6.65
C GLY A 32 17.42 7.57 6.02
N ARG A 33 18.03 8.45 6.81
CA ARG A 33 19.10 9.36 6.31
C ARG A 33 20.35 8.63 5.80
N ARG A 34 20.57 7.40 6.28
CA ARG A 34 21.70 6.55 5.83
C ARG A 34 21.40 5.81 4.54
N TYR A 35 20.17 5.89 4.04
CA TYR A 35 19.78 5.22 2.81
C TYR A 35 20.54 5.78 1.61
N ARG A 36 21.03 4.86 0.77
CA ARG A 36 21.58 5.15 -0.55
C ARG A 36 20.92 4.21 -1.55
N PRO A 37 20.46 4.71 -2.71
CA PRO A 37 20.01 3.84 -3.80
C PRO A 37 21.14 2.91 -4.23
N VAL A 38 20.79 1.71 -4.65
CA VAL A 38 21.76 0.78 -5.24
C VAL A 38 22.01 1.19 -6.69
N THR A 39 23.29 1.28 -7.08
CA THR A 39 23.71 1.69 -8.44
C THR A 39 24.51 0.61 -9.16
N ALA A 40 24.47 -0.64 -8.67
CA ALA A 40 25.17 -1.76 -9.28
C ALA A 40 24.68 -2.01 -10.71
N ALA A 41 25.61 -2.20 -11.64
CA ALA A 41 25.31 -2.67 -12.98
C ALA A 41 24.88 -4.15 -12.92
N TYR A 42 23.60 -4.43 -13.07
CA TYR A 42 23.05 -5.78 -13.06
C TYR A 42 22.05 -5.92 -14.21
N ARG A 43 22.52 -6.52 -15.32
CA ARG A 43 21.74 -6.65 -16.55
C ARG A 43 21.22 -8.09 -16.71
N ARG A 44 20.07 -8.37 -16.10
CA ARG A 44 19.34 -9.61 -16.29
C ARG A 44 17.99 -9.32 -16.98
N PRO A 45 17.45 -10.26 -17.77
CA PRO A 45 16.16 -10.07 -18.39
C PRO A 45 15.09 -9.71 -17.37
N LEU A 46 14.28 -8.70 -17.68
CA LEU A 46 13.18 -8.20 -16.88
C LEU A 46 11.88 -8.28 -17.69
N ALA A 47 10.91 -9.05 -17.19
CA ALA A 47 9.54 -9.06 -17.70
C ALA A 47 8.69 -8.06 -16.95
N VAL A 48 7.78 -7.38 -17.64
CA VAL A 48 6.64 -6.70 -17.04
C VAL A 48 5.43 -7.63 -17.12
N VAL A 49 4.74 -7.83 -15.99
CA VAL A 49 3.49 -8.58 -15.90
C VAL A 49 2.40 -7.67 -15.35
N SER A 50 1.34 -7.45 -16.12
CA SER A 50 0.25 -6.57 -15.74
C SER A 50 -1.10 -7.28 -15.83
N PRO A 51 -1.83 -7.41 -14.70
CA PRO A 51 -3.24 -7.81 -14.71
C PRO A 51 -4.11 -6.61 -15.08
N VAL A 52 -4.96 -6.76 -16.08
CA VAL A 52 -5.83 -5.68 -16.60
C VAL A 52 -7.28 -6.08 -16.43
N TYR A 53 -8.08 -5.19 -15.84
CA TYR A 53 -9.51 -5.39 -15.61
C TYR A 53 -10.24 -4.06 -15.63
N HIS A 54 -11.01 -3.79 -16.70
CA HIS A 54 -11.79 -2.57 -16.93
C HIS A 54 -10.99 -1.29 -16.61
N GLU A 55 -9.80 -1.18 -17.22
CA GLU A 55 -8.97 0.03 -17.09
C GLU A 55 -9.40 1.08 -18.12
N ASP A 56 -9.06 2.35 -17.86
CA ASP A 56 -9.14 3.40 -18.87
C ASP A 56 -8.19 3.07 -20.03
N PRO A 57 -8.69 2.85 -21.27
CA PRO A 57 -7.85 2.45 -22.39
C PRO A 57 -6.75 3.45 -22.73
N LEU A 58 -6.97 4.75 -22.49
CA LEU A 58 -5.97 5.80 -22.75
C LEU A 58 -4.85 5.75 -21.72
N LEU A 59 -5.21 5.56 -20.45
CA LEU A 59 -4.24 5.40 -19.37
C LEU A 59 -3.45 4.11 -19.51
N PHE A 60 -4.12 3.00 -19.84
CA PHE A 60 -3.46 1.71 -20.10
C PHE A 60 -2.48 1.81 -21.29
N ARG A 61 -2.86 2.51 -22.36
CA ARG A 61 -1.96 2.77 -23.48
C ARG A 61 -0.72 3.55 -23.02
N ARG A 62 -0.90 4.66 -22.28
CA ARG A 62 0.22 5.46 -21.73
C ARG A 62 1.15 4.63 -20.85
N ALA A 63 0.59 3.71 -20.06
CA ALA A 63 1.34 2.78 -19.23
C ALA A 63 2.16 1.81 -20.09
N LEU A 64 1.56 1.14 -21.06
CA LEU A 64 2.24 0.23 -22.01
C LEU A 64 3.39 0.91 -22.75
N GLU A 65 3.15 2.11 -23.28
CA GLU A 65 4.15 2.90 -23.98
C GLU A 65 5.35 3.21 -23.08
N SER A 66 5.11 3.52 -21.79
CA SER A 66 6.17 3.80 -20.83
C SER A 66 7.02 2.57 -20.47
N TRP A 67 6.41 1.38 -20.43
CA TRP A 67 7.15 0.13 -20.16
C TRP A 67 7.96 -0.31 -21.37
N LEU A 68 7.38 -0.20 -22.57
CA LEU A 68 8.05 -0.57 -23.82
C LEU A 68 9.18 0.40 -24.23
N ALA A 69 9.13 1.64 -23.74
CA ALA A 69 10.18 2.61 -23.96
C ALA A 69 11.41 2.38 -23.04
N ASP A 70 11.29 1.52 -22.03
CA ASP A 70 12.38 1.17 -21.12
C ASP A 70 13.03 -0.18 -21.53
N ASP A 71 14.16 -0.54 -20.97
CA ASP A 71 14.90 -1.77 -21.29
C ASP A 71 14.22 -3.00 -20.61
N VAL A 72 13.09 -3.44 -21.15
CA VAL A 72 12.38 -4.65 -20.72
C VAL A 72 12.48 -5.75 -21.79
N SER A 73 12.63 -7.00 -21.37
CA SER A 73 12.77 -8.12 -22.31
C SER A 73 11.45 -8.61 -22.85
N GLU A 74 10.38 -8.46 -22.10
CA GLU A 74 9.03 -8.88 -22.47
C GLU A 74 7.97 -8.15 -21.62
N VAL A 75 6.78 -7.99 -22.20
CA VAL A 75 5.59 -7.48 -21.50
C VAL A 75 4.46 -8.51 -21.66
N VAL A 76 3.90 -8.98 -20.54
CA VAL A 76 2.81 -9.92 -20.48
C VAL A 76 1.60 -9.24 -19.84
N CYS A 77 0.52 -9.07 -20.60
CA CYS A 77 -0.74 -8.52 -20.10
C CYS A 77 -1.76 -9.65 -19.93
N VAL A 78 -2.30 -9.81 -18.73
CA VAL A 78 -3.40 -10.75 -18.44
C VAL A 78 -4.69 -9.95 -18.36
N ILE A 79 -5.51 -10.03 -19.40
CA ILE A 79 -6.68 -9.17 -19.60
C ILE A 79 -7.95 -10.00 -19.45
N HIS A 80 -8.93 -9.47 -18.71
CA HIS A 80 -10.23 -10.11 -18.59
C HIS A 80 -10.97 -10.11 -19.94
N GLU A 81 -11.65 -11.21 -20.28
CA GLU A 81 -12.36 -11.36 -21.56
C GLU A 81 -13.45 -10.30 -21.78
N ASP A 82 -14.08 -9.84 -20.68
CA ASP A 82 -15.09 -8.76 -20.72
C ASP A 82 -14.50 -7.34 -20.86
N ASP A 83 -13.19 -7.21 -21.17
CA ASP A 83 -12.54 -5.93 -21.39
C ASP A 83 -12.02 -5.78 -22.84
N PRO A 84 -12.94 -5.71 -23.83
CA PRO A 84 -12.55 -5.61 -25.24
C PRO A 84 -11.77 -4.36 -25.58
N ALA A 85 -11.97 -3.28 -24.83
CA ALA A 85 -11.27 -2.01 -25.04
C ALA A 85 -9.77 -2.13 -24.74
N CYS A 86 -9.41 -2.68 -23.57
CA CYS A 86 -8.01 -2.93 -23.23
C CYS A 86 -7.38 -4.03 -24.08
N LEU A 87 -8.14 -5.07 -24.48
CA LEU A 87 -7.70 -6.07 -25.45
C LEU A 87 -7.33 -5.44 -26.80
N ALA A 88 -8.16 -4.53 -27.32
CA ALA A 88 -7.90 -3.82 -28.58
C ALA A 88 -6.65 -2.92 -28.46
N VAL A 89 -6.42 -2.29 -27.31
CA VAL A 89 -5.19 -1.52 -27.07
C VAL A 89 -3.98 -2.45 -27.07
N ALA A 90 -3.96 -3.50 -26.25
CA ALA A 90 -2.81 -4.39 -26.09
C ALA A 90 -2.37 -5.04 -27.41
N ARG A 91 -3.31 -5.45 -28.26
CA ARG A 91 -3.03 -6.08 -29.57
C ARG A 91 -2.29 -5.17 -30.57
N ARG A 92 -2.21 -3.87 -30.31
CA ARG A 92 -1.46 -2.92 -31.16
C ARG A 92 0.02 -2.81 -30.81
N TYR A 93 0.44 -3.44 -29.73
CA TYR A 93 1.80 -3.37 -29.22
C TYR A 93 2.48 -4.74 -29.21
N PRO A 94 3.80 -4.81 -29.23
CA PRO A 94 4.55 -6.07 -29.19
C PRO A 94 4.54 -6.65 -27.76
N VAL A 95 3.36 -6.98 -27.26
CA VAL A 95 3.14 -7.55 -25.93
C VAL A 95 2.46 -8.90 -26.02
N ARG A 96 2.76 -9.77 -25.09
CA ARG A 96 2.07 -11.06 -24.95
C ARG A 96 0.76 -10.86 -24.21
N VAL A 97 -0.36 -11.14 -24.86
CA VAL A 97 -1.70 -11.06 -24.29
C VAL A 97 -2.17 -12.46 -23.88
N LEU A 98 -2.54 -12.59 -22.61
CA LEU A 98 -3.27 -13.74 -22.07
C LEU A 98 -4.67 -13.27 -21.69
N THR A 99 -5.69 -14.08 -21.98
CA THR A 99 -7.06 -13.78 -21.55
C THR A 99 -7.44 -14.63 -20.34
N THR A 100 -8.34 -14.12 -19.50
CA THR A 100 -8.90 -14.83 -18.35
C THR A 100 -10.38 -14.52 -18.20
N ASP A 101 -11.16 -15.53 -17.86
CA ASP A 101 -12.58 -15.43 -17.49
C ASP A 101 -12.79 -15.13 -15.99
N ARG A 102 -11.71 -15.14 -15.20
CA ARG A 102 -11.77 -14.98 -13.75
C ARG A 102 -11.41 -13.58 -13.32
N ALA A 103 -12.33 -12.91 -12.64
CA ALA A 103 -12.09 -11.62 -11.97
C ALA A 103 -11.28 -11.79 -10.66
N ASP A 104 -10.14 -12.50 -10.74
CA ASP A 104 -9.24 -12.77 -9.63
C ASP A 104 -7.83 -12.23 -9.96
N LYS A 105 -7.48 -11.11 -9.34
CA LYS A 105 -6.18 -10.46 -9.58
C LYS A 105 -4.99 -11.38 -9.24
N ARG A 106 -5.08 -12.17 -8.17
CA ARG A 106 -3.99 -13.06 -7.76
C ARG A 106 -3.74 -14.15 -8.81
N GLU A 107 -4.81 -14.71 -9.32
CA GLU A 107 -4.72 -15.71 -10.37
C GLU A 107 -4.19 -15.13 -11.68
N ALA A 108 -4.68 -13.95 -12.08
CA ALA A 108 -4.17 -13.24 -13.26
C ALA A 108 -2.66 -12.92 -13.14
N VAL A 109 -2.23 -12.41 -11.98
CA VAL A 109 -0.82 -12.16 -11.71
C VAL A 109 0.00 -13.45 -11.75
N ARG A 110 -0.50 -14.57 -11.19
CA ARG A 110 0.15 -15.89 -11.24
C ARG A 110 0.29 -16.39 -12.68
N GLN A 111 -0.76 -16.36 -13.47
CA GLN A 111 -0.73 -16.75 -14.91
C GLN A 111 0.30 -15.92 -15.67
N GLY A 112 0.34 -14.60 -15.44
CA GLY A 112 1.28 -13.70 -16.08
C GLY A 112 2.74 -14.04 -15.78
N TRP A 113 3.12 -14.23 -14.51
CA TRP A 113 4.52 -14.55 -14.22
C TRP A 113 4.93 -15.97 -14.61
N GLN A 114 4.00 -16.92 -14.64
CA GLN A 114 4.26 -18.27 -15.14
C GLN A 114 4.51 -18.28 -16.65
N ALA A 115 3.87 -17.37 -17.38
CA ALA A 115 4.09 -17.20 -18.81
C ALA A 115 5.37 -16.41 -19.14
N ALA A 116 5.90 -15.64 -18.20
CA ALA A 116 7.13 -14.88 -18.37
C ALA A 116 8.37 -15.79 -18.34
N SER A 117 9.33 -15.52 -19.23
CA SER A 117 10.59 -16.27 -19.34
C SER A 117 11.75 -15.60 -18.58
N ALA A 118 11.65 -14.29 -18.34
CA ALA A 118 12.70 -13.49 -17.73
C ALA A 118 13.07 -13.90 -16.29
N GLU A 119 14.33 -13.67 -15.90
CA GLU A 119 14.82 -13.96 -14.54
C GLU A 119 14.15 -13.07 -13.48
N LEU A 120 13.87 -11.80 -13.83
CA LEU A 120 13.20 -10.83 -12.98
C LEU A 120 11.81 -10.52 -13.54
N VAL A 121 10.85 -10.37 -12.64
CA VAL A 121 9.45 -10.08 -12.99
C VAL A 121 8.99 -8.84 -12.23
N ALA A 122 8.65 -7.79 -12.97
CA ALA A 122 7.96 -6.61 -12.46
C ALA A 122 6.44 -6.86 -12.52
N LEU A 123 5.82 -6.95 -11.37
CA LEU A 123 4.35 -6.95 -11.24
C LEU A 123 3.88 -5.50 -11.23
N VAL A 124 3.12 -5.09 -12.22
CA VAL A 124 2.76 -3.69 -12.48
C VAL A 124 1.25 -3.57 -12.66
N ASP A 125 0.61 -2.66 -11.91
CA ASP A 125 -0.81 -2.36 -12.13
C ASP A 125 -1.00 -1.65 -13.50
N SER A 126 -2.16 -1.86 -14.14
CA SER A 126 -2.47 -1.41 -15.50
C SER A 126 -2.48 0.12 -15.71
N ASP A 127 -2.54 0.90 -14.61
CA ASP A 127 -2.58 2.34 -14.57
C ASP A 127 -1.22 3.00 -14.23
N VAL A 128 -0.14 2.24 -14.26
CA VAL A 128 1.17 2.70 -13.77
C VAL A 128 2.11 3.09 -14.90
N VAL A 129 2.49 4.35 -14.94
CA VAL A 129 3.45 4.92 -15.88
C VAL A 129 4.85 4.94 -15.27
N TRP A 130 5.83 4.44 -15.98
CA TRP A 130 7.23 4.43 -15.55
C TRP A 130 7.97 5.68 -16.00
N ALA A 131 8.91 6.16 -15.15
CA ALA A 131 9.94 7.09 -15.59
C ALA A 131 10.98 6.37 -16.48
N PRO A 132 11.67 7.08 -17.37
CA PRO A 132 12.81 6.52 -18.07
C PRO A 132 13.87 5.97 -17.09
N GLY A 133 14.39 4.76 -17.38
CA GLY A 133 15.44 4.11 -16.58
C GLY A 133 14.92 3.36 -15.33
N VAL A 134 13.62 3.15 -15.18
CA VAL A 134 13.06 2.32 -14.10
C VAL A 134 13.57 0.89 -14.18
N ALA A 135 13.68 0.31 -15.38
CA ALA A 135 14.16 -1.06 -15.58
C ALA A 135 15.58 -1.26 -15.00
N ASP A 136 16.51 -0.38 -15.29
CA ASP A 136 17.87 -0.45 -14.74
C ASP A 136 17.88 -0.21 -13.23
N ALA A 137 17.10 0.77 -12.78
CA ALA A 137 17.02 1.09 -11.36
C ALA A 137 16.49 -0.08 -10.52
N VAL A 138 15.46 -0.80 -10.98
CA VAL A 138 14.90 -1.95 -10.24
C VAL A 138 15.77 -3.20 -10.31
N ARG A 139 16.59 -3.36 -11.36
CA ARG A 139 17.52 -4.46 -11.49
C ARG A 139 18.68 -4.36 -10.51
N ALA A 140 19.22 -3.16 -10.29
CA ALA A 140 20.44 -2.93 -9.52
C ALA A 140 20.48 -3.63 -8.14
N PRO A 141 19.41 -3.61 -7.31
CA PRO A 141 19.43 -4.30 -6.02
C PRO A 141 19.57 -5.83 -6.11
N PHE A 142 19.21 -6.45 -7.24
CA PHE A 142 19.31 -7.90 -7.43
C PHE A 142 20.73 -8.39 -7.65
N ALA A 143 21.73 -7.51 -7.75
CA ALA A 143 23.12 -7.90 -7.66
C ALA A 143 23.44 -8.62 -6.32
N ASP A 144 22.75 -8.29 -5.23
CA ASP A 144 22.73 -9.12 -4.01
C ASP A 144 21.75 -10.28 -4.21
N ARG A 145 22.26 -11.52 -4.27
CA ARG A 145 21.45 -12.74 -4.46
C ARG A 145 20.41 -12.94 -3.38
N ARG A 146 20.59 -12.34 -2.20
CA ARG A 146 19.62 -12.40 -1.09
C ARG A 146 18.41 -11.49 -1.28
N VAL A 147 18.46 -10.55 -2.24
CA VAL A 147 17.32 -9.70 -2.55
C VAL A 147 16.34 -10.49 -3.41
N GLY A 148 15.14 -10.73 -2.87
CA GLY A 148 14.04 -11.40 -3.56
C GLY A 148 12.98 -10.44 -4.09
N GLY A 149 12.90 -9.21 -3.54
CA GLY A 149 11.90 -8.23 -3.94
C GLY A 149 12.35 -6.78 -3.81
N VAL A 150 11.91 -5.93 -4.75
CA VAL A 150 12.26 -4.50 -4.84
C VAL A 150 11.00 -3.66 -4.97
N ALA A 151 10.85 -2.64 -4.10
CA ALA A 151 9.80 -1.63 -4.17
C ALA A 151 10.29 -0.36 -4.89
N THR A 152 9.37 0.33 -5.57
CA THR A 152 9.61 1.57 -6.31
C THR A 152 9.12 2.81 -5.58
N ALA A 153 9.62 3.99 -5.97
CA ALA A 153 9.09 5.28 -5.54
C ALA A 153 7.83 5.62 -6.35
N GLN A 154 6.72 5.84 -5.66
CA GLN A 154 5.42 5.96 -6.30
C GLN A 154 4.80 7.32 -6.04
N HIS A 155 4.31 7.98 -7.10
CA HIS A 155 3.72 9.30 -7.07
C HIS A 155 2.33 9.29 -7.71
N ALA A 156 1.55 10.33 -7.43
CA ALA A 156 0.29 10.56 -8.15
C ALA A 156 0.60 11.03 -9.57
N LEU A 157 -0.12 10.48 -10.56
CA LEU A 157 -0.08 10.89 -11.95
C LEU A 157 -1.03 12.09 -12.11
N ASP A 158 -0.46 13.24 -12.48
CA ASP A 158 -1.19 14.48 -12.81
C ASP A 158 -2.34 14.81 -11.80
N PRO A 159 -2.07 14.86 -10.46
CA PRO A 159 -3.13 15.03 -9.47
C PRO A 159 -3.70 16.45 -9.49
N ASP A 160 -5.03 16.55 -9.49
CA ASP A 160 -5.78 17.82 -9.46
C ASP A 160 -6.80 17.91 -8.32
N SER A 161 -7.24 16.77 -7.78
CA SER A 161 -8.20 16.71 -6.69
C SER A 161 -7.54 16.63 -5.31
N ILE A 162 -8.27 17.13 -4.29
CA ILE A 162 -7.81 17.01 -2.89
C ILE A 162 -7.65 15.56 -2.45
N TRP A 163 -8.43 14.63 -3.02
CA TRP A 163 -8.41 13.22 -2.68
C TRP A 163 -7.16 12.52 -3.22
N GLU A 164 -6.72 12.88 -4.43
CA GLU A 164 -5.46 12.39 -5.01
C GLU A 164 -4.26 12.89 -4.20
N PHE A 165 -4.22 14.18 -3.83
CA PHE A 165 -3.19 14.72 -2.95
C PHE A 165 -3.21 14.05 -1.56
N ALA A 166 -4.38 13.75 -1.00
CA ALA A 166 -4.49 12.98 0.23
C ALA A 166 -3.99 11.54 0.02
N GLY A 167 -4.31 10.93 -1.11
CA GLY A 167 -3.83 9.62 -1.51
C GLY A 167 -2.30 9.52 -1.47
N GLU A 168 -1.62 10.49 -2.05
CA GLU A 168 -0.17 10.58 -2.04
C GLU A 168 0.40 10.84 -0.65
N ARG A 169 -0.16 11.81 0.10
CA ARG A 169 0.29 12.18 1.44
C ARG A 169 0.27 11.00 2.40
N PHE A 170 -0.81 10.21 2.40
CA PHE A 170 -1.03 9.13 3.36
C PHE A 170 -0.49 7.77 2.90
N LYS A 171 0.30 7.71 1.83
CA LYS A 171 0.88 6.46 1.33
C LYS A 171 1.99 5.85 2.20
N GLY A 172 2.62 6.64 3.05
CA GLY A 172 3.59 6.14 4.03
C GLY A 172 4.97 5.74 3.47
N GLN A 173 5.32 6.13 2.25
CA GLN A 173 6.61 5.77 1.63
C GLN A 173 7.84 6.35 2.33
N SER A 174 7.68 7.39 3.13
CA SER A 174 8.76 8.05 3.86
C SER A 174 9.56 7.12 4.79
N ARG A 175 8.98 5.98 5.19
CA ARG A 175 9.60 4.98 6.07
C ARG A 175 10.36 3.90 5.32
N LEU A 176 10.12 3.69 4.01
CA LEU A 176 10.74 2.63 3.22
C LEU A 176 12.28 2.67 3.23
N PRO A 177 12.91 3.85 3.15
CA PRO A 177 14.37 3.95 3.30
C PRO A 177 14.89 3.36 4.61
N ALA A 178 14.20 3.59 5.72
CA ALA A 178 14.61 3.08 7.03
C ALA A 178 14.52 1.55 7.11
N PHE A 179 13.44 0.96 6.62
CA PHE A 179 13.28 -0.49 6.55
C PHE A 179 14.35 -1.15 5.65
N THR A 180 14.71 -0.50 4.55
CA THR A 180 15.79 -0.96 3.68
C THR A 180 17.15 -0.96 4.39
N VAL A 181 17.46 0.10 5.14
CA VAL A 181 18.74 0.23 5.87
C VAL A 181 18.82 -0.71 7.07
N ALA A 182 17.75 -0.76 7.87
CA ALA A 182 17.78 -1.42 9.18
C ALA A 182 17.63 -2.93 9.14
N GLY A 183 17.10 -3.52 8.06
CA GLY A 183 16.89 -4.97 8.05
C GLY A 183 16.63 -5.55 6.67
N ARG A 184 16.54 -4.70 5.65
CA ARG A 184 16.16 -5.13 4.28
C ARG A 184 14.90 -6.00 4.30
N ALA A 185 13.92 -5.58 5.10
CA ALA A 185 12.64 -6.22 5.27
C ALA A 185 11.55 -5.17 5.37
N MET A 186 10.54 -5.25 4.51
CA MET A 186 9.39 -4.35 4.47
C MET A 186 8.10 -5.16 4.58
N MET A 187 7.05 -4.57 5.15
CA MET A 187 5.75 -5.23 5.25
C MET A 187 5.04 -5.36 3.88
N CYS A 188 5.35 -4.47 2.94
CA CYS A 188 4.69 -4.42 1.64
C CYS A 188 5.61 -3.79 0.58
N LEU A 189 5.84 -4.51 -0.50
CA LEU A 189 6.30 -3.98 -1.77
C LEU A 189 5.06 -3.56 -2.54
N ILE A 190 4.73 -2.27 -2.48
CA ILE A 190 3.43 -1.76 -2.93
C ILE A 190 3.19 -2.10 -4.39
N GLY A 191 2.04 -2.73 -4.70
CA GLY A 191 1.71 -3.43 -5.94
C GLY A 191 1.66 -2.61 -7.23
N ARG A 192 1.80 -1.27 -7.18
CA ARG A 192 1.85 -0.46 -8.40
C ARG A 192 3.03 -0.83 -9.30
N THR A 193 4.22 -1.02 -8.70
CA THR A 193 5.34 -1.70 -9.35
C THR A 193 6.17 -2.33 -8.25
N ALA A 194 6.20 -3.64 -8.22
CA ALA A 194 7.05 -4.43 -7.33
C ALA A 194 7.77 -5.50 -8.17
N VAL A 195 9.09 -5.59 -8.01
CA VAL A 195 9.89 -6.52 -8.81
C VAL A 195 10.37 -7.67 -7.96
N TYR A 196 10.33 -8.87 -8.50
CA TYR A 196 10.70 -10.11 -7.82
C TYR A 196 11.60 -10.98 -8.68
N ARG A 197 12.39 -11.86 -8.05
CA ARG A 197 13.00 -12.99 -8.79
C ARG A 197 11.90 -13.97 -9.18
N ARG A 198 11.94 -14.45 -10.43
CA ARG A 198 10.98 -15.46 -10.92
C ARG A 198 11.04 -16.74 -10.09
N THR A 199 12.23 -17.13 -9.60
CA THR A 199 12.41 -18.28 -8.71
C THR A 199 11.66 -18.12 -7.40
N VAL A 200 11.67 -16.92 -6.79
CA VAL A 200 10.89 -16.62 -5.58
C VAL A 200 9.38 -16.74 -5.85
N LEU A 201 8.91 -16.17 -6.96
CA LEU A 201 7.49 -16.26 -7.33
C LEU A 201 7.04 -17.71 -7.57
N ALA A 202 7.88 -18.52 -8.19
CA ALA A 202 7.59 -19.93 -8.41
C ALA A 202 7.52 -20.72 -7.08
N GLU A 203 8.45 -20.46 -6.14
CA GLU A 203 8.48 -21.09 -4.81
C GLU A 203 7.22 -20.81 -3.99
N VAL A 204 6.65 -19.61 -4.11
CA VAL A 204 5.54 -19.17 -3.26
C VAL A 204 4.18 -19.20 -3.96
N ALA A 205 4.09 -19.68 -5.20
CA ALA A 205 2.91 -19.56 -6.05
C ALA A 205 1.63 -20.09 -5.41
N ASP A 206 1.66 -21.32 -4.88
CA ASP A 206 0.49 -21.95 -4.27
C ASP A 206 0.07 -21.26 -2.97
N ALA A 207 1.03 -20.90 -2.13
CA ALA A 207 0.76 -20.17 -0.88
C ALA A 207 0.21 -18.76 -1.14
N PHE A 208 0.52 -18.17 -2.30
CA PHE A 208 0.04 -16.85 -2.70
C PHE A 208 -1.45 -16.87 -3.06
N VAL A 209 -1.90 -17.81 -3.89
CA VAL A 209 -3.28 -17.87 -4.36
C VAL A 209 -4.24 -18.47 -3.34
N ASN A 210 -3.74 -19.33 -2.45
CA ASN A 210 -4.54 -20.08 -1.47
C ASN A 210 -4.59 -19.43 -0.07
N GLU A 211 -4.29 -18.12 0.03
CA GLU A 211 -4.38 -17.41 1.31
C GLU A 211 -5.82 -17.38 1.82
N SER A 212 -6.01 -17.78 3.08
CA SER A 212 -7.27 -17.65 3.79
C SER A 212 -7.09 -16.93 5.14
N PHE A 213 -8.13 -16.26 5.61
CA PHE A 213 -8.18 -15.59 6.90
C PHE A 213 -9.54 -15.83 7.56
N LEU A 214 -9.53 -16.43 8.75
CA LEU A 214 -10.73 -16.80 9.52
C LEU A 214 -11.76 -17.56 8.66
N GLY A 215 -11.30 -18.54 7.87
CA GLY A 215 -12.14 -19.39 7.02
C GLY A 215 -12.64 -18.73 5.72
N ARG A 216 -12.13 -17.55 5.35
CA ARG A 216 -12.48 -16.87 4.08
C ARG A 216 -11.24 -16.69 3.21
N ARG A 217 -11.37 -17.00 1.91
CA ARG A 217 -10.33 -16.75 0.92
C ARG A 217 -10.01 -15.25 0.85
N CYS A 218 -8.72 -14.90 0.82
CA CYS A 218 -8.26 -13.53 0.71
C CYS A 218 -8.16 -13.12 -0.75
N VAL A 219 -8.88 -12.08 -1.15
CA VAL A 219 -8.84 -11.49 -2.50
C VAL A 219 -8.09 -10.16 -2.55
N VAL A 220 -7.81 -9.56 -1.38
CA VAL A 220 -7.15 -8.25 -1.22
C VAL A 220 -5.78 -8.43 -0.61
N GLY A 221 -4.83 -7.51 -0.94
CA GLY A 221 -3.49 -7.48 -0.34
C GLY A 221 -2.52 -8.47 -0.97
N ASP A 222 -2.63 -8.66 -2.27
CA ASP A 222 -1.72 -9.42 -3.11
C ASP A 222 -0.25 -9.01 -2.92
N ASP A 223 0.02 -7.71 -2.96
CA ASP A 223 1.33 -7.10 -2.74
C ASP A 223 1.92 -7.41 -1.35
N THR A 224 1.10 -7.28 -0.31
CA THR A 224 1.51 -7.56 1.07
C THR A 224 1.76 -9.05 1.27
N ARG A 225 0.92 -9.91 0.67
CA ARG A 225 1.09 -11.37 0.75
C ARG A 225 2.35 -11.85 0.04
N LEU A 226 2.63 -11.37 -1.17
CA LEU A 226 3.87 -11.72 -1.88
C LEU A 226 5.10 -11.24 -1.11
N THR A 227 5.04 -10.04 -0.52
CA THR A 227 6.14 -9.52 0.31
C THR A 227 6.38 -10.40 1.54
N GLU A 228 5.32 -10.78 2.25
CA GLU A 228 5.41 -11.70 3.39
C GLU A 228 6.06 -13.03 2.98
N LEU A 229 5.55 -13.64 1.92
CA LEU A 229 6.06 -14.93 1.44
C LEU A 229 7.53 -14.85 1.01
N THR A 230 7.92 -13.77 0.34
CA THR A 230 9.32 -13.50 -0.02
C THR A 230 10.23 -13.44 1.23
N LEU A 231 9.80 -12.75 2.30
CA LEU A 231 10.54 -12.68 3.56
C LEU A 231 10.58 -14.03 4.28
N ARG A 232 9.48 -14.78 4.26
CA ARG A 232 9.39 -16.13 4.88
C ARG A 232 10.25 -17.16 4.18
N ALA A 233 10.43 -17.03 2.86
CA ALA A 233 11.37 -17.84 2.06
C ALA A 233 12.85 -17.43 2.30
N GLY A 234 13.13 -16.49 3.23
CA GLY A 234 14.49 -16.09 3.61
C GLY A 234 15.11 -15.00 2.76
N TYR A 235 14.38 -14.45 1.78
CA TYR A 235 14.88 -13.37 0.95
C TYR A 235 14.69 -12.00 1.64
N ARG A 236 15.44 -11.01 1.13
CA ARG A 236 15.36 -9.62 1.54
C ARG A 236 14.47 -8.82 0.62
N THR A 237 13.86 -7.77 1.15
CA THR A 237 13.09 -6.80 0.38
C THR A 237 13.68 -5.39 0.57
N VAL A 238 13.85 -4.66 -0.51
CA VAL A 238 14.49 -3.34 -0.50
C VAL A 238 13.67 -2.32 -1.29
N PHE A 239 13.83 -1.05 -0.92
CA PHE A 239 13.27 0.08 -1.63
C PHE A 239 14.32 0.69 -2.56
N GLN A 240 13.94 1.00 -3.80
CA GLN A 240 14.78 1.69 -4.78
C GLN A 240 14.16 3.05 -5.14
N ARG A 241 14.71 4.11 -4.54
CA ARG A 241 14.16 5.47 -4.70
C ARG A 241 14.29 6.00 -6.12
N THR A 242 15.32 5.59 -6.86
CA THR A 242 15.56 6.02 -8.24
C THR A 242 14.60 5.40 -9.24
N ALA A 243 13.95 4.30 -8.90
CA ALA A 243 12.88 3.72 -9.70
C ALA A 243 11.57 4.47 -9.42
N THR A 244 11.28 5.50 -10.20
CA THR A 244 10.13 6.38 -10.02
C THR A 244 8.99 5.98 -10.95
N VAL A 245 7.78 5.81 -10.38
CA VAL A 245 6.57 5.46 -11.12
C VAL A 245 5.39 6.34 -10.70
N TRP A 246 4.48 6.58 -11.60
CA TRP A 246 3.26 7.35 -11.38
C TRP A 246 2.04 6.48 -11.63
N SER A 247 0.97 6.71 -10.89
CA SER A 247 -0.31 6.07 -11.14
C SER A 247 -1.46 6.94 -10.67
N ARG A 248 -2.64 6.66 -11.20
CA ARG A 248 -3.87 7.34 -10.79
C ARG A 248 -4.20 7.04 -9.33
N TYR A 249 -4.67 8.06 -8.63
CA TYR A 249 -5.27 7.94 -7.31
C TYR A 249 -6.77 8.21 -7.42
N PRO A 250 -7.59 7.75 -6.47
CA PRO A 250 -9.00 8.12 -6.43
C PRO A 250 -9.18 9.64 -6.39
N ASP A 251 -10.01 10.16 -7.29
CA ASP A 251 -10.31 11.59 -7.44
C ASP A 251 -11.56 12.01 -6.70
N THR A 252 -12.42 11.07 -6.28
CA THR A 252 -13.65 11.30 -5.52
C THR A 252 -13.54 10.83 -4.08
N ALA A 253 -14.30 11.47 -3.18
CA ALA A 253 -14.40 11.07 -1.76
C ALA A 253 -14.81 9.60 -1.61
N ARG A 254 -15.79 9.15 -2.40
CA ARG A 254 -16.34 7.79 -2.32
C ARG A 254 -15.29 6.74 -2.64
N GLU A 255 -14.58 6.90 -3.74
CA GLU A 255 -13.53 5.97 -4.17
C GLU A 255 -12.35 6.00 -3.20
N PHE A 256 -11.95 7.20 -2.77
CA PHE A 256 -10.87 7.38 -1.81
C PHE A 256 -11.18 6.67 -0.47
N LEU A 257 -12.33 6.93 0.13
CA LEU A 257 -12.72 6.30 1.39
C LEU A 257 -12.91 4.79 1.24
N GLY A 258 -13.48 4.33 0.12
CA GLY A 258 -13.58 2.91 -0.21
C GLY A 258 -12.21 2.23 -0.29
N GLN A 259 -11.26 2.84 -0.98
CA GLN A 259 -9.88 2.35 -1.07
C GLN A 259 -9.21 2.35 0.33
N ARG A 260 -9.41 3.41 1.13
CA ARG A 260 -8.82 3.51 2.49
C ARG A 260 -9.40 2.48 3.44
N LEU A 261 -10.70 2.22 3.39
CA LEU A 261 -11.32 1.15 4.19
C LEU A 261 -10.78 -0.23 3.82
N ARG A 262 -10.65 -0.52 2.52
CA ARG A 262 -10.02 -1.76 2.06
C ARG A 262 -8.58 -1.89 2.59
N ASN A 263 -7.81 -0.80 2.52
CA ASN A 263 -6.43 -0.77 3.02
C ASN A 263 -6.36 -0.92 4.54
N ALA A 264 -7.31 -0.33 5.30
CA ALA A 264 -7.41 -0.48 6.75
C ALA A 264 -7.72 -1.93 7.16
N ARG A 265 -8.66 -2.61 6.47
CA ARG A 265 -8.95 -4.04 6.67
C ARG A 265 -7.70 -4.89 6.44
N ASN A 266 -6.99 -4.65 5.33
CA ASN A 266 -5.76 -5.37 5.02
C ASN A 266 -4.65 -5.07 6.04
N PHE A 267 -4.52 -3.81 6.49
CA PHE A 267 -3.57 -3.42 7.52
C PHE A 267 -3.72 -4.25 8.79
N TRP A 268 -4.93 -4.31 9.35
CA TRP A 268 -5.19 -5.04 10.59
C TRP A 268 -4.99 -6.53 10.43
N ARG A 269 -5.58 -7.12 9.39
CA ARG A 269 -5.44 -8.54 9.08
C ARG A 269 -3.97 -8.95 9.02
N VAL A 270 -3.19 -8.29 8.19
CA VAL A 270 -1.80 -8.68 7.92
C VAL A 270 -0.91 -8.49 9.15
N ARG A 271 -1.04 -7.35 9.84
CA ARG A 271 -0.17 -7.07 10.98
C ARG A 271 -0.48 -7.95 12.19
N LEU A 272 -1.75 -8.14 12.50
CA LEU A 272 -2.14 -9.03 13.59
C LEU A 272 -1.72 -10.48 13.28
N THR A 273 -1.96 -10.96 12.05
CA THR A 273 -1.49 -12.27 11.61
C THR A 273 0.03 -12.39 11.72
N ALA A 274 0.79 -11.39 11.28
CA ALA A 274 2.25 -11.41 11.34
C ALA A 274 2.79 -11.50 12.78
N LEU A 275 2.19 -10.76 13.71
CA LEU A 275 2.57 -10.80 15.13
C LEU A 275 2.21 -12.13 15.79
N VAL A 276 1.00 -12.66 15.52
CA VAL A 276 0.50 -13.91 16.11
C VAL A 276 1.22 -15.13 15.53
N THR A 277 1.43 -15.20 14.22
CA THR A 277 2.15 -16.31 13.57
C THR A 277 3.66 -16.24 13.75
N GLY A 278 4.15 -15.13 14.27
CA GLY A 278 5.52 -14.98 14.74
C GLY A 278 6.58 -14.77 13.65
N TRP A 279 6.26 -14.88 12.34
CA TRP A 279 7.27 -14.76 11.29
C TRP A 279 7.97 -13.40 11.28
N VAL A 280 7.26 -12.32 11.64
CA VAL A 280 7.79 -10.96 11.65
C VAL A 280 8.93 -10.78 12.66
N TRP A 281 8.98 -11.58 13.72
CA TRP A 281 10.02 -11.49 14.77
C TRP A 281 11.41 -11.91 14.28
N ARG A 282 11.50 -12.62 13.14
CA ARG A 282 12.77 -12.88 12.45
C ARG A 282 13.39 -11.61 11.86
N HIS A 283 12.64 -10.51 11.81
CA HIS A 283 13.03 -9.21 11.30
C HIS A 283 12.80 -8.12 12.36
N PRO A 284 13.72 -7.97 13.35
CA PRO A 284 13.46 -7.17 14.57
C PRO A 284 12.98 -5.72 14.30
N TYR A 285 13.62 -5.04 13.35
CA TYR A 285 13.22 -3.67 13.01
C TYR A 285 11.80 -3.59 12.41
N LEU A 286 11.44 -4.56 11.57
CA LEU A 286 10.10 -4.67 11.00
C LEU A 286 9.07 -5.05 12.08
N ALA A 287 9.42 -5.97 12.99
CA ALA A 287 8.56 -6.38 14.09
C ALA A 287 8.25 -5.22 15.03
N LEU A 288 9.26 -4.48 15.47
CA LEU A 288 9.07 -3.29 16.31
C LEU A 288 8.23 -2.20 15.62
N GLY A 289 8.50 -1.96 14.32
CA GLY A 289 7.69 -1.05 13.51
C GLY A 289 6.24 -1.50 13.39
N THR A 290 6.00 -2.80 13.20
CA THR A 290 4.66 -3.40 13.10
C THR A 290 3.92 -3.28 14.43
N LEU A 291 4.57 -3.62 15.55
CA LEU A 291 4.00 -3.49 16.89
C LEU A 291 3.65 -2.03 17.21
N ALA A 292 4.58 -1.11 16.94
CA ALA A 292 4.35 0.32 17.14
C ALA A 292 3.17 0.84 16.29
N ASP A 293 3.03 0.40 15.04
CA ASP A 293 1.90 0.77 14.18
C ASP A 293 0.56 0.26 14.74
N VAL A 294 0.52 -0.97 15.27
CA VAL A 294 -0.69 -1.54 15.91
C VAL A 294 -1.05 -0.76 17.18
N ILE A 295 -0.05 -0.51 18.06
CA ILE A 295 -0.26 0.25 19.30
C ILE A 295 -0.73 1.68 19.01
N ARG A 296 -0.13 2.37 18.04
CA ARG A 296 -0.50 3.75 17.70
C ARG A 296 -1.92 3.84 17.15
N ARG A 297 -2.33 2.90 16.30
CA ARG A 297 -3.69 2.93 15.71
C ARG A 297 -4.74 2.50 16.73
N GLY A 298 -4.52 1.41 17.46
CA GLY A 298 -5.42 0.98 18.52
C GLY A 298 -5.49 1.98 19.68
N GLY A 299 -4.34 2.50 20.10
CA GLY A 299 -4.23 3.49 21.17
C GLY A 299 -4.93 4.82 20.83
N PHE A 300 -5.00 5.19 19.55
CA PHE A 300 -5.72 6.39 19.14
C PHE A 300 -7.20 6.33 19.57
N TRP A 301 -7.91 5.24 19.31
CA TRP A 301 -9.32 5.09 19.69
C TRP A 301 -9.50 4.96 21.20
N LEU A 302 -8.60 4.23 21.87
CA LEU A 302 -8.63 4.15 23.33
C LEU A 302 -8.47 5.56 23.94
N CYS A 303 -7.59 6.38 23.35
CA CYS A 303 -7.42 7.75 23.73
C CYS A 303 -8.70 8.58 23.45
N GLU A 304 -9.33 8.46 22.29
CA GLU A 304 -10.58 9.16 21.97
C GLU A 304 -11.69 8.79 22.96
N ILE A 305 -11.92 7.50 23.21
CA ILE A 305 -12.93 7.03 24.16
C ILE A 305 -12.63 7.60 25.57
N TYR A 306 -11.37 7.54 25.99
CA TYR A 306 -10.95 8.06 27.29
C TYR A 306 -11.19 9.56 27.40
N LEU A 307 -10.86 10.35 26.38
CA LEU A 307 -11.09 11.81 26.37
C LEU A 307 -12.59 12.15 26.40
N VAL A 308 -13.44 11.38 25.70
CA VAL A 308 -14.89 11.54 25.76
C VAL A 308 -15.40 11.28 27.19
N VAL A 309 -14.94 10.21 27.85
CA VAL A 309 -15.32 9.89 29.23
C VAL A 309 -14.89 11.02 30.19
N LEU A 310 -13.69 11.59 30.02
CA LEU A 310 -13.25 12.74 30.82
C LEU A 310 -14.15 13.96 30.62
N ALA A 311 -14.51 14.28 29.38
CA ALA A 311 -15.39 15.41 29.06
C ALA A 311 -16.78 15.23 29.70
N LEU A 312 -17.34 14.02 29.62
CA LEU A 312 -18.64 13.68 30.26
C LEU A 312 -18.60 13.79 31.81
N LYS A 313 -17.42 13.59 32.41
CA LYS A 313 -17.18 13.81 33.85
C LYS A 313 -16.91 15.28 34.23
N GLY A 314 -17.09 16.22 33.31
CA GLY A 314 -16.84 17.66 33.54
C GLY A 314 -15.35 18.06 33.44
N GLN A 315 -14.45 17.14 33.08
CA GLN A 315 -13.02 17.41 32.94
C GLN A 315 -12.67 17.83 31.50
N ALA A 316 -13.24 18.93 31.01
CA ALA A 316 -13.13 19.31 29.58
C ALA A 316 -11.76 19.87 29.18
N LEU A 317 -10.95 20.36 30.15
CA LEU A 317 -9.68 21.04 29.87
C LEU A 317 -8.67 20.09 29.16
N VAL A 318 -8.49 18.86 29.66
CA VAL A 318 -7.55 17.90 29.09
C VAL A 318 -7.98 17.45 27.67
N PRO A 319 -9.24 17.05 27.43
CA PRO A 319 -9.75 16.80 26.08
C PRO A 319 -9.53 17.97 25.11
N ALA A 320 -9.84 19.19 25.54
CA ALA A 320 -9.66 20.39 24.71
C ALA A 320 -8.18 20.63 24.36
N ALA A 321 -7.27 20.51 25.33
CA ALA A 321 -5.83 20.67 25.11
C ALA A 321 -5.27 19.61 24.15
N VAL A 322 -5.68 18.34 24.31
CA VAL A 322 -5.25 17.23 23.42
C VAL A 322 -5.80 17.42 22.01
N ALA A 323 -7.06 17.81 21.86
CA ALA A 323 -7.67 18.10 20.56
C ALA A 323 -6.96 19.28 19.85
N ALA A 324 -6.69 20.37 20.58
CA ALA A 324 -5.95 21.51 20.05
C ALA A 324 -4.54 21.11 19.61
N TRP A 325 -3.81 20.37 20.44
CA TRP A 325 -2.49 19.85 20.08
C TRP A 325 -2.55 18.96 18.85
N TYR A 326 -3.51 18.05 18.77
CA TYR A 326 -3.69 17.19 17.60
C TYR A 326 -3.91 18.00 16.31
N VAL A 327 -4.84 18.97 16.35
CA VAL A 327 -5.13 19.84 15.19
C VAL A 327 -3.90 20.62 14.76
N LEU A 328 -3.19 21.25 15.71
CA LEU A 328 -1.98 22.03 15.42
C LEU A 328 -0.86 21.15 14.85
N HIS A 329 -0.66 19.96 15.41
CA HIS A 329 0.34 19.01 14.91
C HIS A 329 0.02 18.55 13.50
N GLN A 330 -1.23 18.15 13.22
CA GLN A 330 -1.64 17.72 11.88
C GLN A 330 -1.61 18.88 10.87
N ALA A 331 -1.97 20.09 11.30
CA ALA A 331 -1.87 21.29 10.47
C ALA A 331 -0.41 21.60 10.11
N HIS A 332 0.52 21.42 11.05
CA HIS A 332 1.96 21.57 10.79
C HIS A 332 2.45 20.57 9.73
N LEU A 333 2.07 19.30 9.84
CA LEU A 333 2.42 18.26 8.86
C LEU A 333 1.76 18.52 7.49
N ALA A 334 0.48 18.91 7.48
CA ALA A 334 -0.24 19.29 6.26
C ALA A 334 0.41 20.49 5.57
N ARG A 335 0.81 21.52 6.36
CA ARG A 335 1.51 22.70 5.82
C ARG A 335 2.82 22.35 5.14
N GLN A 336 3.60 21.41 5.67
CA GLN A 336 4.84 20.96 5.03
C GLN A 336 4.56 20.29 3.68
N PHE A 337 3.51 19.46 3.59
CA PHE A 337 3.09 18.81 2.35
C PHE A 337 2.60 19.84 1.32
N VAL A 338 1.69 20.73 1.73
CA VAL A 338 1.11 21.80 0.91
C VAL A 338 2.20 22.70 0.31
N ARG A 339 3.20 23.07 1.11
CA ARG A 339 4.35 23.86 0.63
C ARG A 339 5.20 23.12 -0.39
N ARG A 340 5.49 21.84 -0.16
CA ARG A 340 6.32 21.02 -1.09
C ARG A 340 5.64 20.82 -2.45
N ARG A 341 4.32 20.79 -2.46
CA ARG A 341 3.49 20.61 -3.66
C ARG A 341 2.98 21.91 -4.25
N ALA A 342 3.35 23.06 -3.67
CA ALA A 342 2.89 24.40 -4.06
C ALA A 342 1.35 24.54 -4.12
N LEU A 343 0.63 23.84 -3.21
CA LEU A 343 -0.81 23.83 -3.16
C LEU A 343 -1.39 25.07 -2.45
N PRO A 344 -2.64 25.47 -2.75
CA PRO A 344 -3.35 26.51 -2.02
C PRO A 344 -3.49 26.21 -0.53
N ARG A 345 -3.46 27.24 0.32
CA ARG A 345 -3.46 27.09 1.79
C ARG A 345 -4.73 26.41 2.33
N TRP A 346 -5.87 26.51 1.65
CA TRP A 346 -7.11 25.84 2.07
C TRP A 346 -7.00 24.31 2.08
N HIS A 347 -6.01 23.72 1.42
CA HIS A 347 -5.71 22.31 1.56
C HIS A 347 -5.30 21.92 2.99
N ILE A 348 -4.79 22.85 3.81
CA ILE A 348 -4.33 22.52 5.17
C ILE A 348 -5.47 22.00 6.05
N PRO A 349 -6.57 22.76 6.29
CA PRO A 349 -7.68 22.26 7.11
C PRO A 349 -8.33 21.01 6.50
N ALA A 350 -8.49 20.95 5.20
CA ALA A 350 -9.04 19.78 4.53
C ALA A 350 -8.19 18.52 4.75
N GLN A 351 -6.86 18.61 4.66
CA GLN A 351 -5.97 17.49 4.95
C GLN A 351 -5.97 17.07 6.43
N VAL A 352 -6.21 17.99 7.37
CA VAL A 352 -6.39 17.68 8.80
C VAL A 352 -7.69 16.90 9.01
N THR A 353 -8.79 17.35 8.40
CA THR A 353 -10.09 16.66 8.47
C THR A 353 -9.99 15.25 7.87
N ILE A 354 -9.34 15.10 6.72
CA ILE A 354 -9.14 13.79 6.09
C ILE A 354 -8.31 12.88 6.99
N ASP A 355 -7.24 13.37 7.64
CA ASP A 355 -6.44 12.57 8.58
C ASP A 355 -7.28 12.02 9.73
N PHE A 356 -8.12 12.88 10.33
CA PHE A 356 -9.03 12.49 11.41
C PHE A 356 -10.04 11.43 10.95
N LEU A 357 -10.66 11.63 9.79
CA LEU A 357 -11.59 10.65 9.19
C LEU A 357 -10.90 9.30 8.93
N LEU A 358 -9.66 9.30 8.43
CA LEU A 358 -8.92 8.07 8.15
C LEU A 358 -8.59 7.29 9.42
N LYS A 359 -8.27 7.98 10.52
CA LYS A 359 -8.01 7.30 11.80
C LYS A 359 -9.26 6.63 12.35
N ASN A 360 -10.42 7.27 12.21
CA ASN A 360 -11.70 6.65 12.59
C ASN A 360 -12.10 5.52 11.64
N LEU A 361 -11.80 5.64 10.34
CA LEU A 361 -12.03 4.57 9.37
C LEU A 361 -11.19 3.31 9.67
N ASP A 362 -10.03 3.46 10.30
CA ASP A 362 -9.21 2.34 10.75
C ASP A 362 -9.95 1.43 11.76
N LEU A 363 -10.81 2.00 12.64
CA LEU A 363 -11.66 1.21 13.57
C LEU A 363 -12.68 0.36 12.79
N VAL A 364 -13.34 0.97 11.80
CA VAL A 364 -14.23 0.22 10.90
C VAL A 364 -13.48 -0.88 10.17
N GLY A 365 -12.23 -0.59 9.77
CA GLY A 365 -11.31 -1.57 9.18
C GLY A 365 -11.03 -2.75 10.09
N LEU A 366 -10.73 -2.52 11.38
CA LEU A 366 -10.52 -3.56 12.38
C LEU A 366 -11.76 -4.43 12.58
N LEU A 367 -12.91 -3.81 12.85
CA LEU A 367 -14.17 -4.51 13.11
C LEU A 367 -14.69 -5.31 11.90
N THR A 368 -14.26 -4.92 10.70
CA THR A 368 -14.71 -5.54 9.44
C THR A 368 -13.58 -6.23 8.66
N MET A 369 -12.42 -6.52 9.28
CA MET A 369 -11.24 -7.07 8.58
C MET A 369 -11.47 -8.47 7.97
N ARG A 370 -12.50 -9.19 8.41
CA ARG A 370 -12.94 -10.46 7.81
C ARG A 370 -13.61 -10.28 6.45
N ARG A 371 -14.11 -9.07 6.12
CA ARG A 371 -14.78 -8.82 4.84
C ARG A 371 -13.73 -8.69 3.72
N GLN A 372 -13.86 -9.52 2.68
CA GLN A 372 -12.95 -9.60 1.54
C GLN A 372 -13.68 -9.13 0.27
N THR A 373 -14.01 -7.84 0.19
CA THR A 373 -14.71 -7.27 -0.97
C THR A 373 -13.84 -6.24 -1.67
N TRP A 374 -13.86 -6.26 -3.01
CA TRP A 374 -13.21 -5.25 -3.84
C TRP A 374 -14.11 -4.01 -3.92
N LEU A 375 -13.74 -2.90 -3.27
CA LEU A 375 -14.59 -1.72 -3.09
C LEU A 375 -14.38 -0.62 -4.16
N THR A 376 -13.42 -0.76 -5.07
CA THR A 376 -12.94 0.35 -5.91
C THR A 376 -13.20 0.22 -7.41
N ARG A 377 -13.68 -0.93 -7.91
CA ARG A 377 -14.09 -1.06 -9.31
C ARG A 377 -15.53 -1.52 -9.37
N ARG A 378 -16.40 -0.74 -10.05
CA ARG A 378 -17.75 -1.18 -10.40
C ARG A 378 -17.61 -2.18 -11.54
N THR A 379 -18.16 -3.38 -11.39
CA THR A 379 -18.57 -4.18 -12.56
C THR A 379 -19.57 -3.31 -13.32
N PRO A 380 -19.44 -3.11 -14.64
CA PRO A 380 -20.47 -2.47 -15.42
C PRO A 380 -21.80 -3.17 -15.13
N GLN A 381 -22.80 -2.45 -14.67
CA GLN A 381 -24.16 -3.01 -14.57
C GLN A 381 -24.57 -3.26 -16.01
N GLY A 382 -24.81 -4.52 -16.36
CA GLY A 382 -25.55 -4.88 -17.57
C GLY A 382 -26.89 -4.17 -17.60
N PRO A 383 -27.54 -4.02 -18.77
CA PRO A 383 -28.77 -3.25 -18.94
C PRO A 383 -29.95 -3.68 -18.04
N ASN A 384 -29.84 -4.82 -17.35
CA ASN A 384 -30.82 -5.31 -16.38
C ASN A 384 -30.15 -5.42 -15.03
N GLY A 385 -30.32 -4.41 -14.17
CA GLY A 385 -29.74 -4.18 -12.86
C GLY A 385 -29.92 -5.27 -11.78
N ALA A 386 -29.72 -6.53 -12.12
CA ALA A 386 -29.69 -7.67 -11.20
C ALA A 386 -28.21 -7.99 -10.92
N MET A 387 -27.71 -7.52 -9.81
CA MET A 387 -26.41 -7.90 -9.24
C MET A 387 -26.46 -9.40 -8.89
N SER A 388 -25.88 -10.26 -9.70
CA SER A 388 -25.72 -11.67 -9.37
C SER A 388 -24.72 -11.80 -8.22
N ASP A 389 -25.24 -12.00 -7.04
CA ASP A 389 -24.53 -12.38 -5.80
C ASP A 389 -23.98 -13.83 -5.87
N ARG A 390 -23.70 -14.33 -7.07
CA ARG A 390 -23.36 -15.75 -7.33
C ARG A 390 -21.88 -16.12 -7.12
N THR A 391 -20.98 -15.16 -6.86
CA THR A 391 -19.55 -15.48 -6.68
C THR A 391 -19.11 -15.74 -5.23
N ALA A 392 -20.05 -15.73 -4.28
CA ALA A 392 -19.74 -15.97 -2.86
C ALA A 392 -20.10 -17.39 -2.35
N ARG A 393 -20.63 -18.29 -3.20
CA ARG A 393 -20.98 -19.67 -2.78
C ARG A 393 -20.25 -20.66 -3.69
N ILE A 394 -19.08 -21.04 -3.30
CA ILE A 394 -18.53 -22.35 -3.65
C ILE A 394 -18.61 -23.15 -2.35
N SER A 395 -19.58 -24.06 -2.33
CA SER A 395 -19.74 -25.17 -1.37
C SER A 395 -18.78 -26.32 -1.72
N PRO A 396 -18.75 -27.32 -0.86
CA PRO A 396 -17.72 -27.60 0.15
C PRO A 396 -16.46 -28.24 -0.43
#